data_c13289f53b4c2d181a03c3fe66142cbe
#
_entry.id   c13289f53b4c2d181a03c3fe66142cbe
#
_cell.length_a   1.000
_cell.length_b   1.000
_cell.length_c   1.000
_cell.angle_alpha   90.00
_cell.angle_beta   90.00
_cell.angle_gamma   90.00
#
_symmetry.space_group_name_H-M   'P 1'
#
loop_
_entity.id
_entity.type
_entity.pdbx_description
1 polymer ?
#
loop_
_entity_poly.entity_id
_entity_poly.type
_entity_poly.pdbx_seq_one_letter_code
_entity_poly.pdbx_strand_id
1 'polypeptide(L)'
;MLSLTFIKSFFLCLTIIISANNLSGQTDFIIVNNITFKGNKKTTDRVVKYEMAIERGDTLTLKALNKIIILEEKRILNTRLFTFVKINIKNWDQISNRLDLEVNLQENWYIYPAPIFELADRSFNVWWKEQKRSLKRVNYGARIDHLNLTGNKDRLKLKLQFGYVRKYELKYAFPYLKGGWGLSTNIVYSEQKEIGYITRGNKTLFEQLEDERILLKRFRASTSLSKRIGLRFFQVIRFSYHQNEVDDFVVQNLNSNYFLSNNTNLKFLQLEYDADYDKRVFTIYPEGGYRLKVNIKKDGFGFESKYNNLSIVGSIEKYWKLWEALIIETRLRGKTNLIRDRIPFSNNTGLGYGGNIITGYELYVIDGTDYIIHKNALKLSILDITKRWDKMMLRQYKKVSIKAWLRWNIDYGYVNERHSTEGNLLNNQWLFGYGPALDVLLYNTFSFQLEYSFNEIGDKAFFIKSRLNF
;
A
#
# COMPACT_ATOMS: atom_id res chain seq x y z
N MET A 1 -4.12 -18.25 77.48
CA MET A 1 -3.09 -19.21 77.12
C MET A 1 -3.53 -20.01 75.92
N LEU A 2 -3.14 -19.62 74.69
CA LEU A 2 -3.33 -20.41 73.50
C LEU A 2 -2.37 -21.62 73.58
N SER A 3 -2.90 -22.82 73.52
CA SER A 3 -2.15 -24.04 73.76
C SER A 3 -1.07 -24.21 72.65
N LEU A 4 0.13 -24.64 73.06
CA LEU A 4 1.30 -24.92 72.21
C LEU A 4 0.98 -25.86 71.03
N THR A 5 -0.04 -26.65 71.19
CA THR A 5 -0.58 -27.55 70.17
C THR A 5 -1.22 -26.80 68.97
N PHE A 6 -1.91 -25.67 69.24
CA PHE A 6 -2.55 -24.89 68.16
C PHE A 6 -1.50 -24.18 67.27
N ILE A 7 -0.41 -23.70 67.89
CA ILE A 7 0.68 -23.05 67.15
C ILE A 7 1.44 -24.10 66.30
N LYS A 8 1.68 -25.30 66.79
CA LYS A 8 2.33 -26.37 66.05
C LYS A 8 1.46 -26.84 64.86
N SER A 9 0.14 -26.97 65.05
CA SER A 9 -0.79 -27.33 63.95
C SER A 9 -0.87 -26.21 62.90
N PHE A 10 -0.81 -24.93 63.29
CA PHE A 10 -0.83 -23.80 62.35
C PHE A 10 0.49 -23.78 61.55
N PHE A 11 1.66 -23.99 62.16
CA PHE A 11 2.91 -24.09 61.43
C PHE A 11 3.01 -25.33 60.55
N LEU A 12 2.42 -26.45 60.92
CA LEU A 12 2.40 -27.65 60.10
C LEU A 12 1.48 -27.46 58.87
N CYS A 13 0.32 -26.81 59.02
CA CYS A 13 -0.52 -26.41 57.88
C CYS A 13 0.15 -25.39 56.99
N LEU A 14 0.87 -24.43 57.54
CA LEU A 14 1.61 -23.43 56.77
C LEU A 14 2.75 -24.05 55.95
N THR A 15 3.48 -25.02 56.50
CA THR A 15 4.51 -25.77 55.78
C THR A 15 3.94 -26.69 54.68
N ILE A 16 2.77 -27.25 54.87
CA ILE A 16 2.07 -28.04 53.83
C ILE A 16 1.56 -27.12 52.70
N ILE A 17 1.10 -25.91 53.01
CA ILE A 17 0.69 -24.92 52.01
C ILE A 17 1.87 -24.40 51.22
N ILE A 18 3.03 -24.21 51.86
CA ILE A 18 4.26 -23.73 51.20
C ILE A 18 4.87 -24.86 50.35
N SER A 19 4.79 -26.13 50.77
CA SER A 19 5.25 -27.28 49.95
C SER A 19 4.34 -27.64 48.79
N ALA A 20 3.03 -27.28 48.84
CA ALA A 20 2.10 -27.48 47.72
C ALA A 20 2.28 -26.47 46.57
N ASN A 21 3.02 -25.39 46.80
CA ASN A 21 3.30 -24.40 45.72
C ASN A 21 4.55 -24.74 44.87
N ASN A 22 5.21 -25.85 45.09
CA ASN A 22 6.21 -26.41 44.17
C ASN A 22 5.57 -27.42 43.18
N LEU A 23 4.37 -27.16 42.69
CA LEU A 23 3.99 -27.64 41.40
C LEU A 23 4.79 -26.83 40.38
N SER A 24 6.01 -27.34 40.11
CA SER A 24 6.77 -27.00 38.90
C SER A 24 5.79 -27.16 37.74
N GLY A 25 5.23 -26.06 37.28
CA GLY A 25 4.59 -26.03 36.00
C GLY A 25 5.64 -26.49 35.00
N GLN A 26 5.58 -27.76 34.62
CA GLN A 26 6.36 -28.29 33.53
C GLN A 26 5.97 -27.43 32.34
N THR A 27 6.78 -26.40 32.08
CA THR A 27 6.64 -25.60 30.88
C THR A 27 7.03 -26.54 29.76
N ASP A 28 6.02 -27.15 29.13
CA ASP A 28 6.20 -28.06 28.01
C ASP A 28 6.83 -27.26 26.85
N PHE A 29 8.15 -27.23 26.84
CA PHE A 29 8.92 -26.69 25.74
C PHE A 29 9.05 -27.74 24.66
N ILE A 30 8.95 -27.32 23.43
CA ILE A 30 9.15 -28.15 22.25
C ILE A 30 10.25 -27.52 21.42
N ILE A 31 11.17 -28.34 20.95
CA ILE A 31 12.27 -27.97 20.07
C ILE A 31 11.88 -28.36 18.64
N VAL A 32 11.95 -27.43 17.71
CA VAL A 32 11.76 -27.69 16.28
C VAL A 32 13.03 -28.36 15.75
N ASN A 33 12.98 -29.66 15.51
CA ASN A 33 14.14 -30.42 15.05
C ASN A 33 14.40 -30.24 13.56
N ASN A 34 13.34 -30.31 12.71
CA ASN A 34 13.48 -30.13 11.27
C ASN A 34 12.23 -29.47 10.68
N ILE A 35 12.41 -28.79 9.52
CA ILE A 35 11.32 -28.20 8.73
C ILE A 35 11.46 -28.68 7.30
N THR A 36 10.46 -29.37 6.80
CA THR A 36 10.41 -29.90 5.42
C THR A 36 9.30 -29.25 4.62
N PHE A 37 9.53 -29.05 3.33
CA PHE A 37 8.59 -28.44 2.41
C PHE A 37 8.14 -29.42 1.36
N LYS A 38 6.83 -29.45 1.08
CA LYS A 38 6.22 -30.32 0.06
C LYS A 38 5.25 -29.53 -0.80
N GLY A 39 5.28 -29.77 -2.12
CA GLY A 39 4.33 -29.17 -3.06
C GLY A 39 4.78 -27.86 -3.72
N ASN A 40 5.93 -27.31 -3.34
CA ASN A 40 6.56 -26.17 -3.98
C ASN A 40 7.42 -26.59 -5.18
N LYS A 41 6.79 -26.90 -6.29
CA LYS A 41 7.47 -27.44 -7.51
C LYS A 41 8.38 -26.41 -8.18
N LYS A 42 7.98 -25.15 -8.21
CA LYS A 42 8.72 -24.03 -8.82
C LYS A 42 9.35 -23.13 -7.77
N THR A 43 8.63 -22.82 -6.70
CA THR A 43 9.12 -21.95 -5.63
C THR A 43 10.20 -22.64 -4.83
N THR A 44 11.35 -21.99 -4.66
CA THR A 44 12.45 -22.54 -3.87
C THR A 44 12.12 -22.56 -2.37
N ASP A 45 12.62 -23.57 -1.65
CA ASP A 45 12.49 -23.67 -0.18
C ASP A 45 12.99 -22.41 0.53
N ARG A 46 14.04 -21.77 -0.03
CA ARG A 46 14.59 -20.52 0.48
C ARG A 46 13.55 -19.43 0.59
N VAL A 47 12.64 -19.31 -0.38
CA VAL A 47 11.57 -18.31 -0.39
C VAL A 47 10.59 -18.58 0.72
N VAL A 48 10.21 -19.84 0.94
CA VAL A 48 9.28 -20.22 2.02
C VAL A 48 9.92 -19.97 3.38
N LYS A 49 11.15 -20.45 3.57
CA LYS A 49 11.94 -20.22 4.81
C LYS A 49 12.06 -18.75 5.16
N TYR A 50 12.30 -17.90 4.17
CA TYR A 50 12.47 -16.45 4.38
C TYR A 50 11.19 -15.76 4.91
N GLU A 51 10.03 -16.33 4.65
CA GLU A 51 8.75 -15.81 5.12
C GLU A 51 8.31 -16.42 6.47
N MET A 52 8.99 -17.44 6.93
CA MET A 52 8.75 -18.05 8.24
C MET A 52 9.58 -17.35 9.33
N ALA A 53 8.99 -17.23 10.53
CA ALA A 53 9.72 -16.80 11.72
C ALA A 53 10.23 -17.98 12.53
N ILE A 54 9.68 -19.18 12.32
CA ILE A 54 10.14 -20.40 12.96
C ILE A 54 11.37 -20.91 12.20
N GLU A 55 12.44 -21.16 12.96
CA GLU A 55 13.66 -21.76 12.44
C GLU A 55 13.94 -23.12 13.12
N ARG A 56 14.80 -23.92 12.51
CA ARG A 56 15.31 -25.15 13.11
C ARG A 56 16.07 -24.82 14.38
N GLY A 57 15.76 -25.52 15.48
CA GLY A 57 16.38 -25.31 16.80
C GLY A 57 15.57 -24.39 17.71
N ASP A 58 14.51 -23.74 17.20
CA ASP A 58 13.65 -22.89 18.04
C ASP A 58 12.98 -23.70 19.15
N THR A 59 12.93 -23.07 20.33
CA THR A 59 12.23 -23.60 21.51
C THR A 59 10.91 -22.84 21.68
N LEU A 60 9.79 -23.56 21.60
CA LEU A 60 8.44 -23.02 21.67
C LEU A 60 7.66 -23.65 22.82
N THR A 61 6.74 -22.92 23.43
CA THR A 61 5.79 -23.53 24.36
C THR A 61 4.69 -24.25 23.60
N LEU A 62 4.27 -25.43 24.06
CA LEU A 62 3.20 -26.21 23.45
C LEU A 62 1.91 -25.38 23.29
N LYS A 63 1.60 -24.57 24.31
CA LYS A 63 0.44 -23.68 24.31
C LYS A 63 0.49 -22.61 23.20
N ALA A 64 1.69 -22.14 22.83
CA ALA A 64 1.87 -21.16 21.79
C ALA A 64 1.98 -21.78 20.39
N LEU A 65 2.38 -23.04 20.28
CA LEU A 65 2.68 -23.72 19.03
C LEU A 65 1.54 -23.59 17.98
N ASN A 66 0.33 -23.93 18.33
CA ASN A 66 -0.83 -23.86 17.40
C ASN A 66 -1.07 -22.43 16.91
N LYS A 67 -0.96 -21.44 17.79
CA LYS A 67 -1.12 -20.01 17.41
C LYS A 67 -0.02 -19.57 16.47
N ILE A 68 1.21 -20.01 16.71
CA ILE A 68 2.36 -19.68 15.88
C ILE A 68 2.23 -20.35 14.51
N ILE A 69 1.87 -21.64 14.44
CA ILE A 69 1.62 -22.37 13.18
C ILE A 69 0.60 -21.61 12.32
N ILE A 70 -0.52 -21.19 12.89
CA ILE A 70 -1.56 -20.44 12.15
C ILE A 70 -0.99 -19.11 11.61
N LEU A 71 -0.12 -18.44 12.36
CA LEU A 71 0.52 -17.20 11.90
C LEU A 71 1.51 -17.46 10.77
N GLU A 72 2.28 -18.54 10.84
CA GLU A 72 3.22 -18.94 9.78
C GLU A 72 2.47 -19.30 8.49
N GLU A 73 1.40 -20.10 8.58
CA GLU A 73 0.53 -20.42 7.44
C GLU A 73 0.03 -19.13 6.74
N LYS A 74 -0.43 -18.14 7.52
CA LYS A 74 -0.89 -16.85 7.01
C LYS A 74 0.25 -16.03 6.37
N ARG A 75 1.45 -16.06 6.94
CA ARG A 75 2.62 -15.36 6.38
C ARG A 75 3.00 -15.92 5.02
N ILE A 76 3.06 -17.24 4.90
CA ILE A 76 3.36 -17.91 3.63
C ILE A 76 2.25 -17.62 2.61
N LEU A 77 0.96 -17.67 3.00
CA LEU A 77 -0.17 -17.31 2.13
C LEU A 77 -0.11 -15.85 1.67
N ASN A 78 0.35 -14.92 2.52
CA ASN A 78 0.51 -13.51 2.18
C ASN A 78 1.56 -13.25 1.09
N THR A 79 2.42 -14.23 0.78
CA THR A 79 3.33 -14.16 -0.37
C THR A 79 2.59 -14.15 -1.71
N ARG A 80 1.35 -14.67 -1.74
CA ARG A 80 0.52 -14.91 -2.92
C ARG A 80 1.09 -15.97 -3.88
N LEU A 81 2.13 -16.67 -3.48
CA LEU A 81 2.71 -17.75 -4.27
C LEU A 81 1.94 -19.06 -4.11
N PHE A 82 1.11 -19.17 -3.09
CA PHE A 82 0.40 -20.39 -2.74
C PHE A 82 -1.09 -20.15 -2.57
N THR A 83 -1.90 -21.09 -3.02
CA THR A 83 -3.34 -21.12 -2.83
C THR A 83 -3.73 -21.83 -1.54
N PHE A 84 -2.86 -22.72 -1.06
CA PHE A 84 -3.04 -23.47 0.17
C PHE A 84 -1.70 -23.65 0.87
N VAL A 85 -1.73 -23.50 2.19
CA VAL A 85 -0.59 -23.75 3.09
C VAL A 85 -1.13 -24.44 4.32
N LYS A 86 -0.49 -25.56 4.70
CA LYS A 86 -0.80 -26.29 5.92
C LYS A 86 0.48 -26.80 6.56
N ILE A 87 0.72 -26.45 7.81
CA ILE A 87 1.85 -26.92 8.59
C ILE A 87 1.37 -28.02 9.51
N ASN A 88 1.94 -29.21 9.33
CA ASN A 88 1.62 -30.38 10.14
C ASN A 88 2.82 -30.70 11.05
N ILE A 89 2.49 -31.12 12.27
CA ILE A 89 3.46 -31.68 13.21
C ILE A 89 3.71 -33.11 12.82
N LYS A 90 4.99 -33.50 12.75
CA LYS A 90 5.47 -34.85 12.45
C LYS A 90 6.51 -35.26 13.47
N ASN A 91 6.72 -36.57 13.60
CA ASN A 91 7.79 -37.19 14.38
C ASN A 91 7.97 -36.54 15.78
N TRP A 92 6.85 -36.34 16.46
CA TRP A 92 6.93 -35.79 17.82
C TRP A 92 7.44 -36.82 18.81
N ASP A 93 8.67 -36.61 19.27
CA ASP A 93 9.24 -37.40 20.34
C ASP A 93 8.99 -36.70 21.70
N GLN A 94 8.14 -37.30 22.49
CA GLN A 94 7.76 -36.76 23.81
C GLN A 94 8.87 -36.89 24.85
N ILE A 95 9.86 -37.76 24.63
CA ILE A 95 10.98 -37.96 25.57
C ILE A 95 12.00 -36.84 25.43
N SER A 96 12.39 -36.53 24.19
CA SER A 96 13.33 -35.45 23.89
C SER A 96 12.66 -34.09 23.69
N ASN A 97 11.33 -34.01 23.73
CA ASN A 97 10.52 -32.83 23.43
C ASN A 97 10.85 -32.22 22.05
N ARG A 98 11.12 -33.06 21.04
CA ARG A 98 11.45 -32.64 19.68
C ARG A 98 10.34 -33.00 18.71
N LEU A 99 10.11 -32.11 17.75
CA LEU A 99 9.17 -32.38 16.65
C LEU A 99 9.71 -31.86 15.31
N ASP A 100 9.20 -32.41 14.24
CA ASP A 100 9.41 -31.92 12.89
C ASP A 100 8.17 -31.17 12.41
N LEU A 101 8.37 -30.13 11.59
CA LEU A 101 7.29 -29.44 10.89
C LEU A 101 7.33 -29.79 9.40
N GLU A 102 6.20 -30.26 8.89
CA GLU A 102 6.00 -30.52 7.47
C GLU A 102 5.08 -29.44 6.88
N VAL A 103 5.61 -28.58 6.04
CA VAL A 103 4.90 -27.49 5.38
C VAL A 103 4.39 -28.00 4.03
N ASN A 104 3.09 -28.23 3.94
CA ASN A 104 2.41 -28.67 2.73
C ASN A 104 1.87 -27.45 1.97
N LEU A 105 2.29 -27.32 0.73
CA LEU A 105 2.08 -26.15 -0.11
C LEU A 105 1.32 -26.56 -1.39
N GLN A 106 0.44 -25.69 -1.85
CA GLN A 106 -0.11 -25.74 -3.19
C GLN A 106 0.17 -24.44 -3.89
N GLU A 107 0.99 -24.49 -4.94
CA GLU A 107 1.37 -23.30 -5.68
C GLU A 107 0.18 -22.66 -6.40
N ASN A 108 0.25 -21.35 -6.53
CA ASN A 108 -0.70 -20.55 -7.28
C ASN A 108 -0.29 -20.51 -8.77
N TRP A 109 -1.16 -20.01 -9.60
CA TRP A 109 -0.79 -19.64 -10.95
C TRP A 109 0.11 -18.40 -10.93
N TYR A 110 1.10 -18.34 -11.80
CA TYR A 110 2.11 -17.28 -11.77
C TYR A 110 1.96 -16.24 -12.88
N ILE A 111 1.18 -16.54 -13.94
CA ILE A 111 1.00 -15.65 -15.08
C ILE A 111 -0.39 -15.04 -15.02
N TYR A 112 -0.47 -13.74 -14.83
CA TYR A 112 -1.72 -12.99 -14.73
C TYR A 112 -1.85 -12.00 -15.89
N PRO A 113 -2.42 -12.42 -17.04
CA PRO A 113 -2.83 -11.47 -18.04
C PRO A 113 -4.07 -10.71 -17.52
N ALA A 114 -4.04 -9.41 -17.61
CA ALA A 114 -5.14 -8.55 -17.22
C ALA A 114 -5.41 -7.53 -18.32
N PRO A 115 -6.64 -7.41 -18.83
CA PRO A 115 -7.00 -6.31 -19.69
C PRO A 115 -6.90 -5.00 -18.89
N ILE A 116 -6.54 -3.94 -19.57
CA ILE A 116 -6.57 -2.59 -19.05
C ILE A 116 -7.82 -1.93 -19.61
N PHE A 117 -8.65 -1.41 -18.72
CA PHE A 117 -9.75 -0.52 -19.02
C PHE A 117 -9.86 0.44 -17.83
N GLU A 118 -9.27 1.61 -17.98
CA GLU A 118 -9.13 2.59 -16.91
C GLU A 118 -9.53 3.97 -17.40
N LEU A 119 -10.28 4.71 -16.59
CA LEU A 119 -10.50 6.13 -16.85
C LEU A 119 -9.18 6.89 -16.70
N ALA A 120 -8.91 7.83 -17.56
CA ALA A 120 -7.75 8.69 -17.48
C ALA A 120 -7.81 9.68 -16.31
N ASP A 121 -9.02 10.00 -15.90
CA ASP A 121 -9.30 10.95 -14.87
C ASP A 121 -9.06 10.39 -13.46
N ARG A 122 -8.75 11.26 -12.52
CA ARG A 122 -8.39 10.93 -11.14
C ARG A 122 -9.50 10.25 -10.33
N SER A 123 -10.76 10.36 -10.79
CA SER A 123 -11.91 9.65 -10.20
C SER A 123 -13.03 9.49 -11.22
N PHE A 124 -13.93 8.52 -10.97
CA PHE A 124 -15.14 8.34 -11.78
C PHE A 124 -15.99 9.62 -11.81
N ASN A 125 -16.11 10.32 -10.69
CA ASN A 125 -16.92 11.54 -10.58
C ASN A 125 -16.36 12.69 -11.43
N VAL A 126 -15.04 12.84 -11.51
CA VAL A 126 -14.39 13.83 -12.38
C VAL A 126 -14.72 13.52 -13.84
N TRP A 127 -14.53 12.29 -14.28
CA TRP A 127 -14.88 11.85 -15.62
C TRP A 127 -16.36 12.07 -15.94
N TRP A 128 -17.25 11.74 -14.96
CA TRP A 128 -18.69 11.84 -15.16
C TRP A 128 -19.18 13.29 -15.21
N LYS A 129 -18.76 14.14 -14.27
CA LYS A 129 -19.26 15.51 -14.11
C LYS A 129 -18.47 16.53 -14.94
N GLU A 130 -17.14 16.47 -14.88
CA GLU A 130 -16.28 17.50 -15.48
C GLU A 130 -15.91 17.17 -16.92
N GLN A 131 -15.63 15.89 -17.21
CA GLN A 131 -15.21 15.45 -18.54
C GLN A 131 -16.37 14.93 -19.41
N LYS A 132 -17.62 15.20 -19.00
CA LYS A 132 -18.86 14.89 -19.77
C LYS A 132 -18.91 13.44 -20.29
N ARG A 133 -18.34 12.48 -19.55
CA ARG A 133 -18.29 11.04 -19.88
C ARG A 133 -17.54 10.73 -21.18
N SER A 134 -16.58 11.54 -21.55
CA SER A 134 -15.84 11.38 -22.80
C SER A 134 -15.11 10.05 -22.87
N LEU A 135 -15.45 9.20 -23.84
CA LEU A 135 -14.74 7.93 -24.09
C LEU A 135 -13.33 8.14 -24.65
N LYS A 136 -13.01 9.34 -25.18
CA LYS A 136 -11.63 9.70 -25.56
C LYS A 136 -10.69 9.69 -24.35
N ARG A 137 -11.22 9.83 -23.11
CA ARG A 137 -10.48 9.83 -21.86
C ARG A 137 -10.45 8.45 -21.17
N VAL A 138 -10.41 7.40 -21.98
CA VAL A 138 -10.30 6.02 -21.52
C VAL A 138 -8.95 5.44 -21.96
N ASN A 139 -8.29 4.75 -21.05
CA ASN A 139 -7.11 3.95 -21.33
C ASN A 139 -7.52 2.49 -21.50
N TYR A 140 -7.01 1.83 -22.50
CA TYR A 140 -7.24 0.41 -22.77
C TYR A 140 -5.93 -0.29 -23.14
N GLY A 141 -5.88 -1.61 -23.02
CA GLY A 141 -4.70 -2.36 -23.37
C GLY A 141 -4.58 -3.67 -22.60
N ALA A 142 -3.35 -4.11 -22.36
CA ALA A 142 -3.06 -5.34 -21.66
C ALA A 142 -1.87 -5.19 -20.70
N ARG A 143 -1.96 -5.88 -19.59
CA ARG A 143 -0.89 -6.06 -18.63
C ARG A 143 -0.65 -7.55 -18.41
N ILE A 144 0.59 -7.96 -18.39
CA ILE A 144 1.00 -9.30 -18.02
C ILE A 144 1.91 -9.18 -16.79
N ASP A 145 1.48 -9.79 -15.70
CA ASP A 145 2.29 -9.97 -14.50
C ASP A 145 2.71 -11.44 -14.41
N HIS A 146 4.00 -11.72 -14.47
CA HIS A 146 4.56 -13.04 -14.18
C HIS A 146 5.16 -13.00 -12.78
N LEU A 147 4.49 -13.63 -11.81
CA LEU A 147 4.97 -13.79 -10.46
C LEU A 147 5.84 -15.04 -10.39
N ASN A 148 6.99 -14.94 -9.73
CA ASN A 148 7.85 -16.11 -9.49
C ASN A 148 8.45 -16.71 -10.79
N LEU A 149 8.99 -15.85 -11.65
CA LEU A 149 9.56 -16.25 -12.96
C LEU A 149 10.72 -17.27 -12.81
N THR A 150 11.60 -17.07 -11.82
CA THR A 150 12.74 -17.94 -11.55
C THR A 150 12.56 -18.87 -10.33
N GLY A 151 11.41 -18.86 -9.67
CA GLY A 151 11.18 -19.59 -8.43
C GLY A 151 11.60 -18.84 -7.17
N ASN A 152 12.07 -17.61 -7.27
CA ASN A 152 12.57 -16.79 -6.17
C ASN A 152 11.65 -15.63 -5.79
N LYS A 153 10.34 -15.74 -6.08
CA LYS A 153 9.33 -14.67 -5.87
C LYS A 153 9.64 -13.40 -6.67
N ASP A 154 10.42 -13.53 -7.73
CA ASP A 154 10.68 -12.45 -8.66
C ASP A 154 9.44 -12.14 -9.50
N ARG A 155 9.34 -10.90 -9.97
CA ARG A 155 8.19 -10.44 -10.73
C ARG A 155 8.63 -9.73 -11.99
N LEU A 156 8.13 -10.21 -13.13
CA LEU A 156 8.17 -9.51 -14.39
C LEU A 156 6.81 -8.91 -14.69
N LYS A 157 6.76 -7.61 -15.00
CA LYS A 157 5.56 -6.89 -15.40
C LYS A 157 5.79 -6.25 -16.75
N LEU A 158 4.89 -6.52 -17.68
CA LEU A 158 4.78 -5.83 -18.96
C LEU A 158 3.41 -5.14 -19.02
N LYS A 159 3.38 -3.85 -19.33
CA LYS A 159 2.16 -3.07 -19.54
C LYS A 159 2.21 -2.39 -20.90
N LEU A 160 1.20 -2.64 -21.73
CA LEU A 160 0.97 -1.99 -23.00
C LEU A 160 -0.40 -1.31 -22.93
N GLN A 161 -0.41 0.01 -22.93
CA GLN A 161 -1.59 0.83 -22.78
C GLN A 161 -1.70 1.81 -23.92
N PHE A 162 -2.92 1.98 -24.41
CA PHE A 162 -3.32 2.88 -25.49
C PHE A 162 -4.52 3.72 -25.03
N GLY A 163 -5.01 4.59 -25.90
CA GLY A 163 -6.10 5.51 -25.64
C GLY A 163 -5.61 6.88 -25.21
N TYR A 164 -6.15 7.45 -24.14
CA TYR A 164 -5.83 8.79 -23.67
C TYR A 164 -4.34 8.99 -23.36
N VAL A 165 -3.74 8.02 -22.67
CA VAL A 165 -2.29 7.95 -22.44
C VAL A 165 -1.77 6.69 -23.09
N ARG A 166 -0.90 6.81 -24.09
CA ARG A 166 -0.07 5.68 -24.50
C ARG A 166 1.02 5.47 -23.49
N LYS A 167 1.15 4.24 -23.00
CA LYS A 167 2.15 3.90 -21.98
C LYS A 167 2.71 2.51 -22.17
N TYR A 168 4.01 2.42 -22.19
CA TYR A 168 4.77 1.18 -22.23
C TYR A 168 5.58 1.06 -20.96
N GLU A 169 5.46 -0.05 -20.24
CA GLU A 169 6.18 -0.28 -18.98
C GLU A 169 6.74 -1.69 -18.95
N LEU A 170 8.03 -1.80 -18.69
CA LEU A 170 8.72 -3.04 -18.39
C LEU A 170 9.34 -2.93 -17.01
N LYS A 171 8.93 -3.81 -16.09
CA LYS A 171 9.47 -3.87 -14.73
C LYS A 171 9.90 -5.29 -14.40
N TYR A 172 11.11 -5.43 -13.88
CA TYR A 172 11.58 -6.66 -13.27
C TYR A 172 12.00 -6.41 -11.84
N ALA A 173 11.57 -7.27 -10.91
CA ALA A 173 11.89 -7.17 -9.50
C ALA A 173 12.31 -8.54 -8.95
N PHE A 174 13.47 -8.57 -8.31
CA PHE A 174 14.05 -9.73 -7.65
C PHE A 174 14.19 -9.46 -6.16
N PRO A 175 13.25 -9.90 -5.29
CA PRO A 175 13.18 -9.47 -3.89
C PRO A 175 14.13 -10.21 -2.94
N TYR A 176 14.72 -11.35 -3.36
CA TYR A 176 15.48 -12.23 -2.46
C TYR A 176 16.93 -12.48 -2.91
N LEU A 177 17.70 -11.41 -3.02
CA LEU A 177 19.15 -11.51 -3.02
C LEU A 177 19.67 -11.96 -1.65
N LYS A 178 20.95 -12.31 -1.58
CA LYS A 178 21.59 -12.71 -0.31
C LYS A 178 21.37 -11.63 0.77
N GLY A 179 21.08 -12.06 2.00
CA GLY A 179 20.96 -11.18 3.16
C GLY A 179 19.73 -10.26 3.15
N GLY A 180 18.63 -10.64 2.49
CA GLY A 180 17.38 -9.89 2.48
C GLY A 180 17.38 -8.64 1.60
N TRP A 181 18.34 -8.54 0.69
CA TRP A 181 18.37 -7.51 -0.33
C TRP A 181 17.46 -7.89 -1.50
N GLY A 182 16.95 -6.90 -2.21
CA GLY A 182 16.22 -7.06 -3.44
C GLY A 182 16.66 -6.00 -4.46
N LEU A 183 16.57 -6.35 -5.73
CA LEU A 183 16.87 -5.45 -6.85
C LEU A 183 15.63 -5.33 -7.73
N SER A 184 15.33 -4.13 -8.22
CA SER A 184 14.32 -3.98 -9.26
C SER A 184 14.69 -2.89 -10.25
N THR A 185 14.37 -3.13 -11.53
CA THR A 185 14.51 -2.16 -12.61
C THR A 185 13.17 -1.92 -13.25
N ASN A 186 12.89 -0.66 -13.60
CA ASN A 186 11.64 -0.25 -14.25
C ASN A 186 11.93 0.78 -15.33
N ILE A 187 11.43 0.53 -16.54
CA ILE A 187 11.50 1.42 -17.68
C ILE A 187 10.06 1.76 -18.06
N VAL A 188 9.78 3.04 -18.19
CA VAL A 188 8.46 3.57 -18.55
C VAL A 188 8.61 4.62 -19.63
N TYR A 189 7.85 4.47 -20.69
CA TYR A 189 7.63 5.51 -21.69
C TYR A 189 6.15 5.82 -21.77
N SER A 190 5.79 7.10 -21.87
CA SER A 190 4.40 7.51 -22.08
C SER A 190 4.31 8.79 -22.89
N GLU A 191 3.22 8.90 -23.64
CA GLU A 191 2.88 10.07 -24.46
C GLU A 191 1.39 10.39 -24.37
N GLN A 192 1.08 11.69 -24.51
CA GLN A 192 -0.30 12.22 -24.42
C GLN A 192 -0.52 13.30 -25.46
N LYS A 193 -1.71 13.29 -26.06
CA LYS A 193 -2.20 14.32 -26.98
C LYS A 193 -2.90 15.46 -26.25
N GLU A 194 -3.50 15.18 -25.11
CA GLU A 194 -4.15 16.16 -24.24
C GLU A 194 -3.31 16.40 -23.00
N ILE A 195 -3.12 17.65 -22.59
CA ILE A 195 -2.26 18.04 -21.46
C ILE A 195 -3.02 18.90 -20.47
N GLY A 196 -2.92 18.57 -19.17
CA GLY A 196 -3.29 19.48 -18.10
C GLY A 196 -2.20 20.52 -17.92
N TYR A 197 -2.49 21.78 -18.20
CA TYR A 197 -1.46 22.81 -18.31
C TYR A 197 -1.48 23.87 -17.20
N ILE A 198 -2.60 24.07 -16.53
CA ILE A 198 -2.75 25.05 -15.44
C ILE A 198 -3.89 24.65 -14.51
N THR A 199 -3.82 25.07 -13.24
CA THR A 199 -4.93 24.98 -12.30
C THR A 199 -5.62 26.33 -12.19
N ARG A 200 -6.94 26.36 -12.46
CA ARG A 200 -7.77 27.57 -12.31
C ARG A 200 -9.09 27.19 -11.64
N GLY A 201 -9.53 27.96 -10.65
CA GLY A 201 -10.71 27.62 -9.84
C GLY A 201 -10.58 26.28 -9.16
N ASN A 202 -9.36 25.89 -8.74
CA ASN A 202 -9.04 24.60 -8.15
C ASN A 202 -9.36 23.37 -9.04
N LYS A 203 -9.35 23.57 -10.37
CA LYS A 203 -9.52 22.53 -11.38
C LYS A 203 -8.39 22.60 -12.40
N THR A 204 -7.89 21.46 -12.83
CA THR A 204 -6.93 21.41 -13.92
C THR A 204 -7.62 21.69 -15.23
N LEU A 205 -7.13 22.68 -15.97
CA LEU A 205 -7.54 22.94 -17.35
C LEU A 205 -6.70 22.07 -18.27
N PHE A 206 -7.38 21.55 -19.30
CA PHE A 206 -6.79 20.65 -20.29
C PHE A 206 -6.85 21.28 -21.67
N GLU A 207 -5.89 20.94 -22.52
CA GLU A 207 -5.81 21.35 -23.91
C GLU A 207 -5.44 20.17 -24.80
N GLN A 208 -6.09 20.06 -25.95
CA GLN A 208 -5.78 19.14 -27.02
C GLN A 208 -5.91 19.90 -28.34
N LEU A 209 -4.91 19.81 -29.19
CA LEU A 209 -4.92 20.48 -30.48
C LEU A 209 -5.71 19.69 -31.54
N GLU A 210 -6.24 20.39 -32.53
CA GLU A 210 -7.04 19.77 -33.61
C GLU A 210 -6.23 18.79 -34.46
N ASP A 211 -4.94 19.04 -34.66
CA ASP A 211 -4.01 18.16 -35.38
C ASP A 211 -3.62 16.88 -34.59
N GLU A 212 -4.16 16.74 -33.37
CA GLU A 212 -3.94 15.61 -32.49
C GLU A 212 -2.47 15.24 -32.25
N ARG A 213 -1.55 16.20 -32.39
CA ARG A 213 -0.13 15.96 -32.11
C ARG A 213 0.12 15.66 -30.62
N ILE A 214 1.28 15.08 -30.33
CA ILE A 214 1.66 14.72 -28.99
C ILE A 214 2.14 15.98 -28.26
N LEU A 215 1.43 16.36 -27.17
CA LEU A 215 1.78 17.52 -26.36
C LEU A 215 2.72 17.20 -25.21
N LEU A 216 2.80 15.95 -24.77
CA LEU A 216 3.66 15.55 -23.64
C LEU A 216 4.22 14.16 -23.86
N LYS A 217 5.55 14.03 -23.75
CA LYS A 217 6.28 12.76 -23.71
C LYS A 217 7.04 12.64 -22.40
N ARG A 218 7.07 11.45 -21.85
CA ARG A 218 7.82 11.15 -20.63
C ARG A 218 8.54 9.82 -20.74
N PHE A 219 9.81 9.84 -20.43
CA PHE A 219 10.64 8.66 -20.28
C PHE A 219 11.20 8.60 -18.87
N ARG A 220 11.16 7.42 -18.26
CA ARG A 220 11.76 7.17 -16.95
C ARG A 220 12.42 5.80 -16.95
N ALA A 221 13.69 5.77 -16.59
CA ALA A 221 14.43 4.55 -16.27
C ALA A 221 14.83 4.59 -14.80
N SER A 222 14.60 3.53 -14.05
CA SER A 222 14.93 3.48 -12.63
C SER A 222 15.44 2.14 -12.18
N THR A 223 16.39 2.14 -11.25
CA THR A 223 16.89 0.96 -10.54
C THR A 223 16.72 1.18 -9.05
N SER A 224 16.26 0.16 -8.34
CA SER A 224 16.02 0.24 -6.90
C SER A 224 16.69 -0.91 -6.18
N LEU A 225 17.34 -0.60 -5.08
CA LEU A 225 17.86 -1.56 -4.12
C LEU A 225 16.95 -1.55 -2.91
N SER A 226 16.43 -2.70 -2.53
CA SER A 226 15.56 -2.85 -1.37
C SER A 226 16.19 -3.70 -0.29
N LYS A 227 15.87 -3.41 0.97
CA LYS A 227 16.28 -4.19 2.14
C LYS A 227 15.09 -4.42 3.03
N ARG A 228 14.84 -5.69 3.37
CA ARG A 228 13.87 -6.05 4.40
C ARG A 228 14.59 -6.46 5.67
N ILE A 229 14.26 -5.82 6.77
CA ILE A 229 14.79 -6.11 8.10
C ILE A 229 13.67 -6.70 8.94
N GLY A 230 13.82 -7.98 9.28
CA GLY A 230 12.75 -8.75 9.90
C GLY A 230 11.52 -8.82 9.00
N LEU A 231 10.34 -8.96 9.60
CA LEU A 231 9.08 -9.13 8.86
C LEU A 231 8.32 -7.84 8.57
N ARG A 232 8.74 -6.73 9.19
CA ARG A 232 7.92 -5.50 9.27
C ARG A 232 8.56 -4.26 8.69
N PHE A 233 9.87 -4.20 8.63
CA PHE A 233 10.59 -3.03 8.17
C PHE A 233 11.17 -3.24 6.77
N PHE A 234 10.74 -2.40 5.84
CA PHE A 234 11.13 -2.44 4.45
C PHE A 234 11.71 -1.10 4.03
N GLN A 235 12.86 -1.13 3.37
CA GLN A 235 13.56 0.06 2.88
C GLN A 235 13.85 -0.09 1.39
N VAL A 236 13.81 1.02 0.68
CA VAL A 236 14.15 1.09 -0.75
C VAL A 236 14.95 2.35 -1.00
N ILE A 237 16.09 2.20 -1.68
CA ILE A 237 16.79 3.30 -2.32
C ILE A 237 16.55 3.15 -3.81
N ARG A 238 16.08 4.21 -4.47
CA ARG A 238 15.80 4.24 -5.90
C ARG A 238 16.58 5.37 -6.55
N PHE A 239 17.28 5.00 -7.61
CA PHE A 239 17.90 5.94 -8.53
C PHE A 239 17.09 5.95 -9.83
N SER A 240 16.77 7.12 -10.34
CA SER A 240 15.96 7.27 -11.57
C SER A 240 16.51 8.38 -12.45
N TYR A 241 16.45 8.15 -13.76
CA TYR A 241 16.59 9.16 -14.78
C TYR A 241 15.22 9.53 -15.34
N HIS A 242 14.95 10.81 -15.44
CA HIS A 242 13.73 11.37 -15.99
C HIS A 242 14.05 12.24 -17.20
N GLN A 243 13.31 12.05 -18.27
CA GLN A 243 13.28 12.93 -19.42
C GLN A 243 11.81 13.20 -19.76
N ASN A 244 11.42 14.46 -19.63
CA ASN A 244 10.08 14.92 -19.96
C ASN A 244 10.22 15.97 -21.06
N GLU A 245 9.33 15.92 -22.04
CA GLU A 245 9.33 16.81 -23.21
C GLU A 245 7.89 17.26 -23.45
N VAL A 246 7.71 18.55 -23.62
CA VAL A 246 6.42 19.18 -23.92
C VAL A 246 6.54 19.94 -25.24
N ASP A 247 5.44 19.96 -26.01
CA ASP A 247 5.37 20.71 -27.26
C ASP A 247 5.57 22.20 -27.01
N ASP A 248 6.24 22.90 -27.95
CA ASP A 248 6.51 24.33 -27.86
C ASP A 248 5.24 25.17 -27.67
N PHE A 249 4.13 24.75 -28.27
CA PHE A 249 2.83 25.37 -28.09
C PHE A 249 2.43 25.52 -26.62
N VAL A 250 2.74 24.51 -25.80
CA VAL A 250 2.35 24.53 -24.39
C VAL A 250 3.07 25.64 -23.63
N VAL A 251 4.36 25.81 -23.86
CA VAL A 251 5.15 26.83 -23.15
C VAL A 251 4.93 28.22 -23.70
N GLN A 252 4.67 28.36 -24.99
CA GLN A 252 4.45 29.65 -25.65
C GLN A 252 3.03 30.18 -25.44
N ASN A 253 2.01 29.33 -25.47
CA ASN A 253 0.61 29.75 -25.50
C ASN A 253 -0.20 29.42 -24.26
N LEU A 254 0.20 28.40 -23.48
CA LEU A 254 -0.59 27.92 -22.36
C LEU A 254 0.06 28.18 -21.00
N ASN A 255 1.28 27.71 -20.78
CA ASN A 255 1.97 27.85 -19.50
C ASN A 255 3.50 27.89 -19.65
N SER A 256 4.07 29.08 -19.62
CA SER A 256 5.52 29.29 -19.69
C SER A 256 6.32 28.67 -18.53
N ASN A 257 5.65 28.33 -17.44
CA ASN A 257 6.23 27.69 -16.26
C ASN A 257 5.93 26.19 -16.17
N TYR A 258 5.45 25.58 -17.27
CA TYR A 258 5.16 24.14 -17.26
C TYR A 258 6.39 23.32 -16.81
N PHE A 259 7.58 23.64 -17.37
CA PHE A 259 8.90 23.16 -16.93
C PHE A 259 9.82 24.27 -16.44
N LEU A 260 9.28 25.44 -16.06
CA LEU A 260 9.97 26.68 -15.72
C LEU A 260 10.65 27.36 -16.92
N SER A 261 10.57 28.69 -16.95
CA SER A 261 11.35 29.59 -17.86
C SER A 261 11.25 29.20 -19.34
N ASN A 262 10.06 28.87 -19.84
CA ASN A 262 9.80 28.48 -21.23
C ASN A 262 10.54 27.22 -21.71
N ASN A 263 11.08 26.40 -20.80
CA ASN A 263 11.74 25.17 -21.21
C ASN A 263 10.70 24.14 -21.69
N THR A 264 10.99 23.53 -22.84
CA THR A 264 10.20 22.42 -23.40
C THR A 264 10.71 21.05 -22.93
N ASN A 265 11.92 21.01 -22.35
CA ASN A 265 12.57 19.81 -21.88
C ASN A 265 12.91 19.90 -20.40
N LEU A 266 12.62 18.84 -19.66
CA LEU A 266 12.99 18.69 -18.27
C LEU A 266 13.68 17.34 -18.06
N LYS A 267 15.01 17.34 -18.00
CA LYS A 267 15.83 16.16 -17.72
C LYS A 267 16.44 16.28 -16.34
N PHE A 268 16.36 15.24 -15.54
CA PHE A 268 16.97 15.21 -14.21
C PHE A 268 17.19 13.80 -13.68
N LEU A 269 18.17 13.70 -12.79
CA LEU A 269 18.35 12.52 -11.95
C LEU A 269 17.59 12.70 -10.64
N GLN A 270 17.08 11.60 -10.13
CA GLN A 270 16.35 11.53 -8.87
C GLN A 270 16.94 10.44 -7.98
N LEU A 271 17.15 10.76 -6.72
CA LEU A 271 17.44 9.80 -5.66
C LEU A 271 16.29 9.81 -4.67
N GLU A 272 15.75 8.63 -4.41
CA GLU A 272 14.62 8.46 -3.50
C GLU A 272 14.92 7.39 -2.46
N TYR A 273 14.60 7.67 -1.20
CA TYR A 273 14.65 6.73 -0.11
C TYR A 273 13.25 6.56 0.48
N ASP A 274 12.80 5.32 0.52
CA ASP A 274 11.56 4.91 1.16
C ASP A 274 11.86 4.03 2.38
N ALA A 275 11.26 4.35 3.52
CA ALA A 275 11.24 3.53 4.72
C ALA A 275 9.79 3.25 5.12
N ASP A 276 9.45 1.98 5.30
CA ASP A 276 8.08 1.53 5.59
C ASP A 276 8.10 0.48 6.72
N TYR A 277 7.53 0.84 7.86
CA TYR A 277 7.34 -0.05 8.99
C TYR A 277 5.86 -0.36 9.15
N ASP A 278 5.46 -1.61 8.84
CA ASP A 278 4.05 -2.04 8.82
C ASP A 278 3.78 -3.12 9.88
N LYS A 279 3.00 -2.74 10.89
CA LYS A 279 2.52 -3.61 11.97
C LYS A 279 1.00 -3.80 11.94
N ARG A 280 0.36 -3.52 10.79
CA ARG A 280 -1.07 -3.74 10.64
C ARG A 280 -1.38 -5.25 10.64
N VAL A 281 -2.49 -5.62 11.25
CA VAL A 281 -2.91 -7.03 11.36
C VAL A 281 -3.33 -7.56 9.99
N PHE A 282 -4.02 -6.72 9.20
CA PHE A 282 -4.47 -7.04 7.85
C PHE A 282 -4.23 -5.82 6.95
N THR A 283 -3.48 -6.00 5.85
CA THR A 283 -2.97 -4.86 5.08
C THR A 283 -3.99 -4.27 4.10
N ILE A 284 -4.92 -5.09 3.60
CA ILE A 284 -5.90 -4.67 2.58
C ILE A 284 -6.99 -3.81 3.21
N TYR A 285 -7.56 -4.25 4.32
CA TYR A 285 -8.55 -3.51 5.10
C TYR A 285 -8.21 -3.64 6.59
N PRO A 286 -7.35 -2.75 7.11
CA PRO A 286 -6.82 -2.90 8.47
C PRO A 286 -7.88 -2.72 9.54
N GLU A 287 -7.90 -3.66 10.49
CA GLU A 287 -8.75 -3.62 11.67
C GLU A 287 -7.97 -3.25 12.94
N GLY A 288 -6.65 -3.33 12.90
CA GLY A 288 -5.79 -3.03 14.04
C GLY A 288 -4.33 -2.87 13.65
N GLY A 289 -3.53 -2.30 14.56
CA GLY A 289 -2.10 -2.07 14.35
C GLY A 289 -1.78 -0.68 13.83
N TYR A 290 -0.58 -0.49 13.31
CA TYR A 290 -0.13 0.80 12.79
C TYR A 290 0.89 0.64 11.66
N ARG A 291 1.08 1.72 10.90
CA ARG A 291 2.10 1.83 9.85
C ARG A 291 2.76 3.20 9.92
N LEU A 292 4.07 3.21 9.78
CA LEU A 292 4.88 4.41 9.66
C LEU A 292 5.58 4.38 8.30
N LYS A 293 5.50 5.46 7.55
CA LYS A 293 6.17 5.56 6.26
C LYS A 293 6.84 6.92 6.13
N VAL A 294 8.09 6.91 5.62
CA VAL A 294 8.87 8.10 5.27
C VAL A 294 9.39 7.92 3.86
N ASN A 295 9.25 8.95 3.05
CA ASN A 295 9.84 9.05 1.73
C ASN A 295 10.66 10.34 1.66
N ILE A 296 11.92 10.24 1.31
CA ILE A 296 12.83 11.37 1.07
C ILE A 296 13.21 11.32 -0.40
N LYS A 297 13.01 12.43 -1.10
CA LYS A 297 13.23 12.50 -2.54
C LYS A 297 14.01 13.75 -2.91
N LYS A 298 15.18 13.54 -3.53
CA LYS A 298 16.02 14.56 -4.12
C LYS A 298 15.89 14.49 -5.64
N ASP A 299 15.40 15.57 -6.24
CA ASP A 299 15.30 15.75 -7.67
C ASP A 299 16.37 16.75 -8.13
N GLY A 300 16.94 16.53 -9.32
CA GLY A 300 17.85 17.47 -9.95
C GLY A 300 19.22 17.54 -9.28
N PHE A 301 20.07 16.56 -9.53
CA PHE A 301 21.50 16.65 -9.24
C PHE A 301 22.30 16.15 -10.45
N GLY A 302 23.45 16.78 -10.68
CA GLY A 302 24.46 16.27 -11.62
C GLY A 302 24.22 16.53 -13.11
N PHE A 303 23.17 17.25 -13.54
CA PHE A 303 22.91 17.57 -14.93
C PHE A 303 22.34 18.98 -15.11
N GLU A 304 22.28 19.45 -16.34
CA GLU A 304 21.93 20.80 -16.81
C GLU A 304 20.56 21.36 -16.37
N SER A 305 19.78 20.58 -15.61
CA SER A 305 18.45 21.03 -15.21
C SER A 305 18.53 22.02 -14.05
N LYS A 306 17.96 23.21 -14.26
CA LYS A 306 17.71 24.20 -13.20
C LYS A 306 16.71 23.69 -12.14
N TYR A 307 16.13 22.49 -12.33
CA TYR A 307 15.21 21.88 -11.40
C TYR A 307 15.97 21.21 -10.24
N ASN A 308 15.81 21.77 -9.07
CA ASN A 308 16.45 21.32 -7.85
C ASN A 308 15.42 21.27 -6.72
N ASN A 309 15.10 20.10 -6.23
CA ASN A 309 14.11 19.94 -5.16
C ASN A 309 14.53 18.84 -4.18
N LEU A 310 14.27 19.05 -2.90
CA LEU A 310 14.40 18.06 -1.85
C LEU A 310 13.11 18.02 -1.06
N SER A 311 12.38 16.93 -1.16
CA SER A 311 11.11 16.76 -0.47
C SER A 311 11.13 15.61 0.52
N ILE A 312 10.39 15.78 1.62
CA ILE A 312 10.15 14.74 2.61
C ILE A 312 8.63 14.55 2.71
N VAL A 313 8.20 13.28 2.63
CA VAL A 313 6.80 12.88 2.87
C VAL A 313 6.79 11.90 4.03
N GLY A 314 6.08 12.25 5.11
CA GLY A 314 5.83 11.37 6.23
C GLY A 314 4.38 10.91 6.28
N SER A 315 4.12 9.69 6.74
CA SER A 315 2.76 9.26 7.06
C SER A 315 2.73 8.29 8.24
N ILE A 316 1.70 8.45 9.05
CA ILE A 316 1.38 7.60 10.20
C ILE A 316 -0.05 7.14 10.03
N GLU A 317 -0.27 5.84 10.10
CA GLU A 317 -1.60 5.24 10.11
C GLU A 317 -1.75 4.45 11.40
N LYS A 318 -2.88 4.58 12.07
CA LYS A 318 -3.21 3.82 13.28
C LYS A 318 -4.65 3.35 13.21
N TYR A 319 -4.85 2.11 13.66
CA TYR A 319 -6.15 1.44 13.68
C TYR A 319 -6.36 0.85 15.06
N TRP A 320 -7.52 1.14 15.67
CA TRP A 320 -7.94 0.59 16.94
C TRP A 320 -9.22 -0.20 16.75
N LYS A 321 -9.21 -1.46 17.07
CA LYS A 321 -10.41 -2.27 17.21
C LYS A 321 -10.91 -2.11 18.63
N LEU A 322 -11.91 -1.26 18.85
CA LEU A 322 -12.47 -1.01 20.18
C LEU A 322 -13.34 -2.17 20.64
N TRP A 323 -14.21 -2.65 19.74
CA TRP A 323 -15.04 -3.83 19.92
C TRP A 323 -14.95 -4.69 18.65
N GLU A 324 -15.58 -5.86 18.69
CA GLU A 324 -15.57 -6.75 17.52
C GLU A 324 -16.09 -6.06 16.24
N ALA A 325 -17.09 -5.20 16.40
CA ALA A 325 -17.73 -4.50 15.29
C ALA A 325 -17.18 -3.08 15.03
N LEU A 326 -16.48 -2.44 15.99
CA LEU A 326 -16.14 -1.01 15.90
C LEU A 326 -14.63 -0.80 15.76
N ILE A 327 -14.24 -0.09 14.69
CA ILE A 327 -12.86 0.26 14.38
C ILE A 327 -12.74 1.77 14.25
N ILE A 328 -11.75 2.34 14.92
CA ILE A 328 -11.30 3.72 14.69
C ILE A 328 -10.07 3.68 13.81
N GLU A 329 -10.05 4.51 12.79
CA GLU A 329 -8.94 4.73 11.88
C GLU A 329 -8.50 6.19 11.94
N THR A 330 -7.20 6.42 12.09
CA THR A 330 -6.60 7.73 11.90
C THR A 330 -5.37 7.62 11.01
N ARG A 331 -5.21 8.59 10.09
CA ARG A 331 -4.07 8.67 9.18
C ARG A 331 -3.63 10.14 9.10
N LEU A 332 -2.38 10.37 9.44
CA LEU A 332 -1.72 11.66 9.26
C LEU A 332 -0.68 11.52 8.15
N ARG A 333 -0.70 12.45 7.19
CA ARG A 333 0.28 12.52 6.11
C ARG A 333 0.71 13.96 5.89
N GLY A 334 2.01 14.19 5.80
CA GLY A 334 2.56 15.50 5.49
C GLY A 334 3.64 15.39 4.44
N LYS A 335 3.78 16.45 3.64
CA LYS A 335 4.87 16.70 2.69
C LYS A 335 5.46 18.05 2.95
N THR A 336 6.77 18.17 2.89
CA THR A 336 7.47 19.46 2.86
C THR A 336 8.60 19.41 1.84
N ASN A 337 8.78 20.52 1.13
CA ASN A 337 9.93 20.75 0.28
C ASN A 337 10.96 21.58 1.06
N LEU A 338 12.15 21.03 1.28
CA LEU A 338 13.22 21.69 2.02
C LEU A 338 13.93 22.75 1.17
N ILE A 339 14.09 22.51 -0.13
CA ILE A 339 14.53 23.51 -1.09
C ILE A 339 13.30 24.31 -1.49
N ARG A 340 13.39 25.63 -1.34
CA ARG A 340 12.26 26.56 -1.47
C ARG A 340 12.22 27.29 -2.81
N ASP A 341 13.01 26.83 -3.77
CA ASP A 341 12.98 27.34 -5.13
C ASP A 341 11.64 27.05 -5.82
N ARG A 342 11.34 27.84 -6.84
CA ARG A 342 10.16 27.57 -7.66
C ARG A 342 10.31 26.25 -8.37
N ILE A 343 9.29 25.42 -8.29
CA ILE A 343 9.25 24.13 -8.95
C ILE A 343 8.37 24.18 -10.21
N PRO A 344 8.61 23.31 -11.22
CA PRO A 344 7.77 23.21 -12.40
C PRO A 344 6.30 22.97 -12.05
N PHE A 345 5.37 23.56 -12.81
CA PHE A 345 3.94 23.29 -12.65
C PHE A 345 3.66 21.79 -12.67
N SER A 346 4.26 21.04 -13.58
CA SER A 346 4.11 19.60 -13.70
C SER A 346 4.49 18.79 -12.45
N ASN A 347 5.26 19.39 -11.53
CA ASN A 347 5.77 18.76 -10.30
C ASN A 347 5.17 19.40 -9.02
N ASN A 348 4.42 20.50 -9.15
CA ASN A 348 3.80 21.20 -8.03
C ASN A 348 2.47 20.55 -7.65
N THR A 349 2.51 19.46 -6.90
CA THR A 349 1.34 18.68 -6.54
C THR A 349 1.11 18.68 -5.04
N GLY A 350 0.01 19.26 -4.61
CA GLY A 350 -0.50 19.24 -3.22
C GLY A 350 -1.59 18.19 -3.02
N LEU A 351 -2.86 18.64 -2.94
CA LEU A 351 -4.03 17.77 -2.75
C LEU A 351 -4.80 17.57 -4.06
N GLY A 352 -5.61 16.50 -4.11
CA GLY A 352 -6.38 16.12 -5.29
C GLY A 352 -5.60 15.22 -6.26
N TYR A 353 -4.33 14.94 -6.01
CA TYR A 353 -3.46 14.10 -6.82
C TYR A 353 -3.25 12.73 -6.18
N GLY A 354 -3.42 11.65 -6.95
CA GLY A 354 -3.20 10.28 -6.49
C GLY A 354 -4.04 9.95 -5.26
N GLY A 355 -3.41 9.54 -4.16
CA GLY A 355 -4.08 9.22 -2.90
C GLY A 355 -4.27 10.39 -1.93
N ASN A 356 -3.86 11.59 -2.31
CA ASN A 356 -3.89 12.78 -1.44
C ASN A 356 -5.21 13.56 -1.61
N ILE A 357 -6.31 12.91 -1.25
CA ILE A 357 -7.66 13.45 -1.41
C ILE A 357 -8.28 13.58 -0.02
N ILE A 358 -8.92 14.71 0.27
CA ILE A 358 -9.74 14.95 1.46
C ILE A 358 -11.19 14.65 1.09
N THR A 359 -11.94 14.06 1.99
CA THR A 359 -13.40 13.84 1.86
C THR A 359 -14.11 15.16 1.56
N GLY A 360 -14.97 15.17 0.53
CA GLY A 360 -15.67 16.36 0.05
C GLY A 360 -14.89 17.23 -0.94
N TYR A 361 -13.58 16.98 -1.15
CA TYR A 361 -12.74 17.73 -2.09
C TYR A 361 -12.25 16.86 -3.26
N GLU A 362 -12.91 15.78 -3.57
CA GLU A 362 -12.52 14.85 -4.64
C GLU A 362 -12.54 15.49 -6.04
N LEU A 363 -13.34 16.53 -6.23
CA LEU A 363 -13.43 17.27 -7.50
C LEU A 363 -12.36 18.37 -7.63
N TYR A 364 -11.62 18.67 -6.56
CA TYR A 364 -10.67 19.75 -6.53
C TYR A 364 -9.23 19.29 -6.64
N VAL A 365 -8.40 20.15 -7.21
CA VAL A 365 -6.95 20.07 -7.26
C VAL A 365 -6.41 21.29 -6.55
N ILE A 366 -5.50 21.10 -5.63
CA ILE A 366 -4.92 22.16 -4.84
C ILE A 366 -3.41 22.01 -4.94
N ASP A 367 -2.79 22.90 -5.73
CA ASP A 367 -1.36 22.90 -5.94
C ASP A 367 -0.64 23.49 -4.72
N GLY A 368 0.55 22.99 -4.46
CA GLY A 368 1.36 23.48 -3.38
C GLY A 368 2.56 22.59 -3.07
N THR A 369 3.58 23.23 -2.53
CA THR A 369 4.85 22.59 -2.23
C THR A 369 4.82 21.78 -0.94
N ASP A 370 4.05 22.26 0.03
CA ASP A 370 3.89 21.61 1.33
C ASP A 370 2.42 21.28 1.59
N TYR A 371 2.15 20.20 2.27
CA TYR A 371 0.79 19.87 2.71
C TYR A 371 0.77 19.02 3.98
N ILE A 372 -0.35 19.09 4.68
CA ILE A 372 -0.72 18.15 5.74
C ILE A 372 -2.15 17.67 5.53
N ILE A 373 -2.38 16.38 5.73
CA ILE A 373 -3.69 15.72 5.65
C ILE A 373 -3.87 14.89 6.91
N HIS A 374 -4.99 15.07 7.58
CA HIS A 374 -5.39 14.23 8.70
C HIS A 374 -6.74 13.61 8.38
N LYS A 375 -6.78 12.30 8.18
CA LYS A 375 -7.97 11.53 7.85
C LYS A 375 -8.39 10.68 9.02
N ASN A 376 -9.64 10.77 9.41
CA ASN A 376 -10.22 9.97 10.48
C ASN A 376 -11.46 9.25 10.00
N ALA A 377 -11.69 8.04 10.49
CA ALA A 377 -12.90 7.31 10.22
C ALA A 377 -13.32 6.45 11.39
N LEU A 378 -14.61 6.46 11.65
CA LEU A 378 -15.30 5.49 12.50
C LEU A 378 -15.93 4.45 11.59
N LYS A 379 -15.64 3.15 11.81
CA LYS A 379 -16.12 2.05 10.98
C LYS A 379 -16.88 1.05 11.83
N LEU A 380 -18.12 0.80 11.48
CA LEU A 380 -18.98 -0.21 12.11
C LEU A 380 -19.12 -1.41 11.16
N SER A 381 -18.66 -2.58 11.57
CA SER A 381 -18.85 -3.83 10.81
C SER A 381 -20.33 -4.23 10.85
N ILE A 382 -20.93 -4.33 9.66
CA ILE A 382 -22.36 -4.68 9.52
C ILE A 382 -22.56 -6.04 8.85
N LEU A 383 -21.53 -6.55 8.16
CA LEU A 383 -21.60 -7.83 7.48
C LEU A 383 -20.22 -8.48 7.43
N ASP A 384 -20.14 -9.76 7.81
CA ASP A 384 -18.97 -10.62 7.58
C ASP A 384 -19.46 -12.03 7.26
N ILE A 385 -19.59 -12.32 5.97
CA ILE A 385 -20.12 -13.59 5.48
C ILE A 385 -19.09 -14.25 4.58
N THR A 386 -18.88 -15.54 4.82
CA THR A 386 -18.11 -16.40 3.92
C THR A 386 -18.96 -17.60 3.54
N LYS A 387 -19.34 -17.68 2.27
CA LYS A 387 -20.13 -18.79 1.71
C LYS A 387 -19.36 -19.51 0.61
N ARG A 388 -19.61 -20.80 0.47
CA ARG A 388 -19.11 -21.60 -0.64
C ARG A 388 -20.17 -21.64 -1.74
N TRP A 389 -19.77 -21.32 -2.96
CA TRP A 389 -20.61 -21.27 -4.14
C TRP A 389 -20.07 -22.25 -5.18
N ASP A 390 -20.56 -23.48 -5.18
CA ASP A 390 -20.01 -24.59 -5.98
C ASP A 390 -20.26 -24.43 -7.49
N LYS A 391 -21.22 -23.59 -7.89
CA LYS A 391 -21.54 -23.28 -9.30
C LYS A 391 -20.47 -22.41 -10.02
N MET A 392 -19.51 -21.85 -9.28
CA MET A 392 -18.44 -21.06 -9.88
C MET A 392 -17.48 -21.93 -10.67
N MET A 393 -17.20 -21.56 -11.93
CA MET A 393 -16.31 -22.31 -12.84
C MET A 393 -14.89 -22.44 -12.28
N LEU A 394 -14.34 -21.39 -11.70
CA LEU A 394 -12.97 -21.42 -11.18
C LEU A 394 -12.97 -21.75 -9.68
N ARG A 395 -12.23 -22.80 -9.32
CA ARG A 395 -12.15 -23.34 -7.97
C ARG A 395 -11.78 -22.30 -6.90
N GLN A 396 -10.94 -21.36 -7.26
CA GLN A 396 -10.46 -20.27 -6.40
C GLN A 396 -11.57 -19.27 -6.01
N TYR A 397 -12.61 -19.13 -6.83
CA TYR A 397 -13.73 -18.22 -6.57
C TYR A 397 -14.95 -18.91 -5.92
N LYS A 398 -14.86 -20.22 -5.65
CA LYS A 398 -15.95 -20.93 -4.99
C LYS A 398 -16.19 -20.46 -3.56
N LYS A 399 -15.15 -19.99 -2.85
CA LYS A 399 -15.26 -19.41 -1.51
C LYS A 399 -15.41 -17.90 -1.60
N VAL A 400 -16.65 -17.43 -1.51
CA VAL A 400 -17.00 -16.00 -1.59
C VAL A 400 -16.99 -15.42 -0.18
N SER A 401 -16.09 -14.47 0.06
CA SER A 401 -16.06 -13.67 1.30
C SER A 401 -16.58 -12.28 0.99
N ILE A 402 -17.57 -11.82 1.73
CA ILE A 402 -18.17 -10.49 1.63
C ILE A 402 -18.15 -9.87 3.02
N LYS A 403 -17.49 -8.73 3.13
CA LYS A 403 -17.48 -7.93 4.36
C LYS A 403 -17.96 -6.53 4.04
N ALA A 404 -18.74 -5.93 4.95
CA ALA A 404 -19.22 -4.57 4.78
C ALA A 404 -19.17 -3.78 6.09
N TRP A 405 -18.89 -2.49 5.96
CA TRP A 405 -18.80 -1.56 7.08
C TRP A 405 -19.54 -0.26 6.75
N LEU A 406 -20.32 0.23 7.69
CA LEU A 406 -20.72 1.64 7.70
C LEU A 406 -19.53 2.46 8.20
N ARG A 407 -19.25 3.53 7.50
CA ARG A 407 -18.09 4.38 7.76
C ARG A 407 -18.54 5.83 7.89
N TRP A 408 -17.97 6.56 8.83
CA TRP A 408 -18.09 8.00 8.95
C TRP A 408 -16.72 8.62 8.84
N ASN A 409 -16.52 9.47 7.84
CA ASN A 409 -15.25 10.15 7.57
C ASN A 409 -15.24 11.56 8.16
N ILE A 410 -14.08 11.98 8.69
CA ILE A 410 -13.82 13.34 9.15
C ILE A 410 -12.38 13.65 8.79
N ASP A 411 -12.17 14.50 7.79
CA ASP A 411 -10.86 14.79 7.21
C ASP A 411 -10.54 16.27 7.33
N TYR A 412 -9.26 16.58 7.58
CA TYR A 412 -8.68 17.91 7.59
C TYR A 412 -7.51 17.98 6.64
N GLY A 413 -7.26 19.14 6.09
CA GLY A 413 -6.09 19.36 5.26
C GLY A 413 -5.68 20.80 5.17
N TYR A 414 -4.41 21.01 4.82
CA TYR A 414 -3.84 22.31 4.55
C TYR A 414 -2.79 22.18 3.46
N VAL A 415 -2.79 23.09 2.52
CA VAL A 415 -1.76 23.17 1.47
C VAL A 415 -1.12 24.52 1.56
N ASN A 416 0.22 24.55 1.65
CA ASN A 416 0.99 25.77 1.58
C ASN A 416 1.58 25.94 0.17
N GLU A 417 1.25 27.07 -0.45
CA GLU A 417 1.82 27.53 -1.71
C GLU A 417 2.39 28.93 -1.54
N ARG A 418 3.63 29.12 -2.01
CA ARG A 418 4.39 30.38 -1.80
C ARG A 418 4.54 31.19 -3.07
N HIS A 419 4.51 30.54 -4.23
CA HIS A 419 4.94 31.14 -5.49
C HIS A 419 3.80 31.41 -6.46
N SER A 420 2.66 30.75 -6.32
CA SER A 420 1.53 30.90 -7.23
C SER A 420 0.22 30.60 -6.54
N THR A 421 -0.53 31.64 -6.20
CA THR A 421 -1.88 31.54 -5.63
C THR A 421 -2.96 31.85 -6.68
N GLU A 422 -2.59 32.37 -7.84
CA GLU A 422 -3.51 32.74 -8.89
C GLU A 422 -4.27 31.52 -9.43
N GLY A 423 -5.60 31.58 -9.34
CA GLY A 423 -6.48 30.50 -9.79
C GLY A 423 -6.59 29.29 -8.84
N ASN A 424 -5.84 29.27 -7.74
CA ASN A 424 -5.83 28.17 -6.76
C ASN A 424 -6.35 28.70 -5.40
N LEU A 425 -7.67 28.80 -5.26
CA LEU A 425 -8.30 29.53 -4.17
C LEU A 425 -8.32 28.78 -2.82
N LEU A 426 -8.07 27.45 -2.85
CA LEU A 426 -8.15 26.58 -1.67
C LEU A 426 -6.78 26.31 -1.04
N ASN A 427 -5.70 26.90 -1.52
CA ASN A 427 -4.42 26.85 -0.85
C ASN A 427 -4.33 27.88 0.29
N ASN A 428 -3.35 27.73 1.16
CA ASN A 428 -3.06 28.62 2.30
C ASN A 428 -4.24 28.79 3.29
N GLN A 429 -5.16 27.83 3.31
CA GLN A 429 -6.26 27.76 4.26
C GLN A 429 -6.53 26.32 4.71
N TRP A 430 -7.14 26.18 5.86
CA TRP A 430 -7.61 24.87 6.34
C TRP A 430 -8.80 24.41 5.54
N LEU A 431 -8.84 23.13 5.27
CA LEU A 431 -9.91 22.44 4.56
C LEU A 431 -10.51 21.40 5.49
N PHE A 432 -11.80 21.37 5.55
CA PHE A 432 -12.56 20.42 6.35
C PHE A 432 -13.62 19.72 5.51
N GLY A 433 -13.66 18.39 5.62
CA GLY A 433 -14.67 17.61 4.92
C GLY A 433 -15.07 16.36 5.71
N TYR A 434 -16.33 15.96 5.57
CA TYR A 434 -16.87 14.83 6.30
C TYR A 434 -17.98 14.13 5.51
N GLY A 435 -18.36 12.94 5.94
CA GLY A 435 -19.52 12.26 5.37
C GLY A 435 -19.57 10.77 5.66
N PRO A 436 -20.79 10.18 5.51
CA PRO A 436 -21.00 8.76 5.60
C PRO A 436 -20.48 8.03 4.36
N ALA A 437 -20.08 6.77 4.55
CA ALA A 437 -19.73 5.88 3.48
C ALA A 437 -20.12 4.43 3.79
N LEU A 438 -20.28 3.63 2.76
CA LEU A 438 -20.42 2.18 2.82
C LEU A 438 -19.19 1.56 2.17
N ASP A 439 -18.39 0.84 2.95
CA ASP A 439 -17.25 0.08 2.47
C ASP A 439 -17.68 -1.38 2.27
N VAL A 440 -17.35 -1.96 1.12
CA VAL A 440 -17.59 -3.37 0.80
C VAL A 440 -16.28 -4.01 0.34
N LEU A 441 -15.90 -5.10 0.97
CA LEU A 441 -14.73 -5.90 0.61
C LEU A 441 -15.18 -7.28 0.11
N LEU A 442 -14.88 -7.57 -1.16
CA LEU A 442 -15.18 -8.85 -1.81
C LEU A 442 -13.89 -9.66 -1.97
N TYR A 443 -13.96 -10.96 -1.68
CA TYR A 443 -12.83 -11.92 -1.80
C TYR A 443 -11.56 -11.47 -1.05
N ASN A 444 -11.69 -10.60 -0.06
CA ASN A 444 -10.55 -9.96 0.62
C ASN A 444 -9.57 -9.25 -0.34
N THR A 445 -10.01 -8.90 -1.54
CA THR A 445 -9.16 -8.35 -2.62
C THR A 445 -9.77 -7.09 -3.26
N PHE A 446 -11.08 -7.11 -3.52
CA PHE A 446 -11.79 -6.01 -4.16
C PHE A 446 -12.46 -5.14 -3.11
N SER A 447 -12.06 -3.90 -3.00
CA SER A 447 -12.74 -2.94 -2.12
C SER A 447 -13.50 -1.91 -2.93
N PHE A 448 -14.75 -1.70 -2.53
CA PHE A 448 -15.65 -0.67 -3.05
C PHE A 448 -16.04 0.24 -1.90
N GLN A 449 -16.12 1.54 -2.16
CA GLN A 449 -16.64 2.53 -1.23
C GLN A 449 -17.66 3.40 -1.95
N LEU A 450 -18.84 3.49 -1.36
CA LEU A 450 -19.87 4.43 -1.73
C LEU A 450 -19.89 5.51 -0.65
N GLU A 451 -19.61 6.76 -1.02
CA GLU A 451 -19.44 7.85 -0.07
C GLU A 451 -20.33 9.02 -0.46
N TYR A 452 -21.04 9.59 0.50
CA TYR A 452 -21.71 10.88 0.37
C TYR A 452 -21.01 11.88 1.27
N SER A 453 -20.39 12.87 0.69
CA SER A 453 -19.49 13.78 1.41
C SER A 453 -19.90 15.23 1.30
N PHE A 454 -19.50 15.98 2.30
CA PHE A 454 -19.70 17.41 2.48
C PHE A 454 -18.37 18.10 2.72
N ASN A 455 -18.26 19.36 2.31
CA ASN A 455 -17.13 20.22 2.65
C ASN A 455 -17.62 21.57 3.18
N GLU A 456 -16.70 22.36 3.73
CA GLU A 456 -17.02 23.67 4.33
C GLU A 456 -17.33 24.76 3.30
N ILE A 457 -16.99 24.56 2.03
CA ILE A 457 -17.36 25.49 0.95
C ILE A 457 -18.79 25.29 0.44
N GLY A 458 -19.54 24.38 1.07
CA GLY A 458 -20.96 24.14 0.77
C GLY A 458 -21.24 23.07 -0.29
N ASP A 459 -20.20 22.42 -0.82
CA ASP A 459 -20.42 21.35 -1.78
C ASP A 459 -20.78 20.04 -1.11
N LYS A 460 -21.62 19.30 -1.82
CA LYS A 460 -22.00 17.93 -1.46
C LYS A 460 -22.02 17.06 -2.69
N ALA A 461 -21.51 15.86 -2.58
CA ALA A 461 -21.47 14.93 -3.71
C ALA A 461 -21.43 13.48 -3.25
N PHE A 462 -21.94 12.63 -4.14
CA PHE A 462 -21.81 11.18 -4.02
C PHE A 462 -20.59 10.71 -4.80
N PHE A 463 -19.76 9.86 -4.18
CA PHE A 463 -18.55 9.35 -4.79
C PHE A 463 -18.51 7.82 -4.76
N ILE A 464 -18.03 7.26 -5.86
CA ILE A 464 -17.75 5.84 -5.99
C ILE A 464 -16.23 5.67 -6.07
N LYS A 465 -15.66 4.94 -5.14
CA LYS A 465 -14.23 4.62 -5.10
C LYS A 465 -14.07 3.10 -5.18
N SER A 466 -13.24 2.63 -6.08
CA SER A 466 -12.91 1.21 -6.17
C SER A 466 -11.41 1.02 -6.13
N ARG A 467 -10.95 -0.04 -5.48
CA ARG A 467 -9.55 -0.43 -5.45
C ARG A 467 -9.41 -1.92 -5.62
N LEU A 468 -8.60 -2.30 -6.56
CA LEU A 468 -8.11 -3.65 -6.75
C LEU A 468 -6.79 -3.80 -5.98
N ASN A 469 -6.78 -4.68 -4.98
CA ASN A 469 -5.61 -4.95 -4.15
C ASN A 469 -5.00 -6.29 -4.58
N PHE A 470 -4.25 -6.29 -5.68
CA PHE A 470 -3.45 -7.44 -6.12
C PHE A 470 -2.01 -7.35 -5.63
#